data_d15813e9a1c4cd9d1ca90c42cc7ea8b3
#
_entry.id   d15813e9a1c4cd9d1ca90c42cc7ea8b3
#
_cell.length_a   1.000
_cell.length_b   1.000
_cell.length_c   1.000
_cell.angle_alpha   90.00
_cell.angle_beta   90.00
_cell.angle_gamma   90.00
#
_symmetry.space_group_name_H-M   'P 1'
#
loop_
_entity.id
_entity.type
_entity.pdbx_description
1 polymer ?
#
loop_
_entity_poly.entity_id
_entity_poly.type
_entity_poly.pdbx_seq_one_letter_code
_entity_poly.pdbx_strand_id
1 'polypeptide(L)'
;MNFAPIRSLVRHTAIYSIGDFLGRAVAVVLLPLYVRKLSPADNGIITLSFAFIRFTAGFYSLGLNQPLVRFLAGNREDDEHLRRRFSTAFLSLLLVGTTVSTLIWVNASRIAAALLGTSGNADIVRALALIVLLDTLSEPLFSLCRARQQSVRFALTRLCQHTIQVALIVYLILFRDAGVRGVFTANVASSSFALLAMAPVAVGAIRPVFRAGLLRELLAFGLPFVPSAVAVLVISLSDRFLIEHLMGLDQLGIYGVAYKFSIPALLVVRAFRSAWAPGVLSVHDPIEARAVCARVTTYFIAAASLLLLFVTGFSRELILLVGGERAPDYLDGHVVIPIVTLGHTLYGIYVILTAGVYAEGRARMLPGIVIAGAIVNVCINLLMIPRIGYIAAAWSSVAANGLMVVWLYLNTRAFYPVPYEVGRIGKVIVATLVVTMALDRWSGDLTLEGAIAKGIVLLAYPTILWGWRFLEAGEWGELRSLGRGAPETLDEKRT
;
A
#
# COMPACT_ATOMS: atom_id res chain seq x y z
N MET A 1 -22.75 -15.77 24.42
CA MET A 1 -22.64 -14.93 23.21
C MET A 1 -22.37 -15.84 22.01
N ASN A 2 -23.14 -15.71 20.94
CA ASN A 2 -22.99 -16.60 19.76
C ASN A 2 -21.81 -16.10 18.91
N PHE A 3 -20.63 -16.74 19.03
CA PHE A 3 -19.40 -16.36 18.32
C PHE A 3 -19.39 -16.72 16.83
N ALA A 4 -20.42 -17.40 16.32
CA ALA A 4 -20.52 -17.81 14.93
C ALA A 4 -20.44 -16.63 13.92
N PRO A 5 -21.09 -15.47 14.13
CA PRO A 5 -20.99 -14.32 13.22
C PRO A 5 -19.59 -13.72 13.17
N ILE A 6 -18.89 -13.67 14.32
CA ILE A 6 -17.53 -13.11 14.42
C ILE A 6 -16.54 -14.03 13.69
N ARG A 7 -16.64 -15.34 13.89
CA ARG A 7 -15.77 -16.33 13.22
C ARG A 7 -15.94 -16.31 11.69
N SER A 8 -17.18 -16.15 11.20
CA SER A 8 -17.44 -16.01 9.77
C SER A 8 -16.86 -14.70 9.21
N LEU A 9 -17.01 -13.58 9.92
CA LEU A 9 -16.48 -12.28 9.53
C LEU A 9 -14.94 -12.31 9.44
N VAL A 10 -14.27 -12.87 10.45
CA VAL A 10 -12.81 -13.03 10.46
C VAL A 10 -12.33 -13.88 9.29
N ARG A 11 -13.01 -15.01 9.02
CA ARG A 11 -12.69 -15.90 7.89
C ARG A 11 -12.83 -15.17 6.54
N HIS A 12 -13.93 -14.46 6.31
CA HIS A 12 -14.14 -13.71 5.08
C HIS A 12 -13.12 -12.57 4.92
N THR A 13 -12.84 -11.84 6.00
CA THR A 13 -11.84 -10.76 5.98
C THR A 13 -10.44 -11.30 5.66
N ALA A 14 -10.05 -12.43 6.24
CA ALA A 14 -8.77 -13.08 5.95
C ALA A 14 -8.66 -13.46 4.45
N ILE A 15 -9.70 -14.06 3.89
CA ILE A 15 -9.73 -14.46 2.47
C ILE A 15 -9.62 -13.24 1.54
N TYR A 16 -10.33 -12.15 1.84
CA TYR A 16 -10.24 -10.90 1.05
C TYR A 16 -8.85 -10.27 1.15
N SER A 17 -8.26 -10.27 2.35
CA SER A 17 -6.92 -9.73 2.58
C SER A 17 -5.84 -10.50 1.81
N ILE A 18 -5.96 -11.83 1.67
CA ILE A 18 -5.05 -12.64 0.87
C ILE A 18 -5.10 -12.20 -0.61
N GLY A 19 -6.29 -12.01 -1.18
CA GLY A 19 -6.43 -11.56 -2.57
C GLY A 19 -5.77 -10.20 -2.83
N ASP A 20 -5.96 -9.24 -1.94
CA ASP A 20 -5.34 -7.91 -2.05
C ASP A 20 -3.83 -7.93 -1.79
N PHE A 21 -3.36 -8.82 -0.91
CA PHE A 21 -1.94 -9.03 -0.62
C PHE A 21 -1.20 -9.60 -1.85
N LEU A 22 -1.78 -10.62 -2.51
CA LEU A 22 -1.19 -11.26 -3.69
C LEU A 22 -0.94 -10.24 -4.81
N GLY A 23 -1.88 -9.33 -5.08
CA GLY A 23 -1.72 -8.29 -6.10
C GLY A 23 -0.52 -7.38 -5.86
N ARG A 24 -0.15 -7.16 -4.61
CA ARG A 24 1.01 -6.34 -4.24
C ARG A 24 2.30 -7.15 -4.22
N ALA A 25 2.21 -8.42 -3.84
CA ALA A 25 3.35 -9.35 -3.87
C ALA A 25 3.88 -9.56 -5.29
N VAL A 26 3.03 -9.47 -6.33
CA VAL A 26 3.44 -9.53 -7.74
C VAL A 26 4.57 -8.56 -8.05
N ALA A 27 4.51 -7.32 -7.54
CA ALA A 27 5.56 -6.34 -7.78
C ALA A 27 6.92 -6.73 -7.20
N VAL A 28 6.93 -7.46 -6.09
CA VAL A 28 8.15 -7.96 -5.42
C VAL A 28 8.63 -9.24 -6.12
N VAL A 29 7.71 -10.15 -6.46
CA VAL A 29 8.02 -11.41 -7.15
C VAL A 29 8.63 -11.17 -8.54
N LEU A 30 8.12 -10.18 -9.27
CA LEU A 30 8.63 -9.81 -10.59
C LEU A 30 9.88 -8.93 -10.55
N LEU A 31 10.29 -8.43 -9.38
CA LEU A 31 11.42 -7.52 -9.25
C LEU A 31 12.73 -8.11 -9.82
N PRO A 32 13.11 -9.38 -9.51
CA PRO A 32 14.31 -9.98 -10.11
C PRO A 32 14.26 -10.03 -11.64
N LEU A 33 13.10 -10.36 -12.20
CA LEU A 33 12.92 -10.39 -13.65
C LEU A 33 13.12 -9.01 -14.28
N TYR A 34 12.51 -7.98 -13.69
CA TYR A 34 12.60 -6.61 -14.19
C TYR A 34 14.01 -6.06 -14.10
N VAL A 35 14.71 -6.27 -12.98
CA VAL A 35 16.08 -5.76 -12.80
C VAL A 35 17.07 -6.48 -13.70
N ARG A 36 16.93 -7.81 -13.90
CA ARG A 36 17.85 -8.60 -14.74
C ARG A 36 17.65 -8.43 -16.24
N LYS A 37 16.43 -8.15 -16.69
CA LYS A 37 16.08 -8.17 -18.12
C LYS A 37 15.79 -6.80 -18.71
N LEU A 38 15.47 -5.80 -17.90
CA LEU A 38 15.07 -4.47 -18.34
C LEU A 38 16.12 -3.42 -17.94
N SER A 39 16.27 -2.38 -18.75
CA SER A 39 17.13 -1.23 -18.43
C SER A 39 16.51 -0.35 -17.33
N PRO A 40 17.29 0.56 -16.72
CA PRO A 40 16.73 1.57 -15.83
C PRO A 40 15.61 2.39 -16.50
N ALA A 41 15.78 2.85 -17.75
CA ALA A 41 14.75 3.56 -18.49
C ALA A 41 13.45 2.74 -18.65
N ASP A 42 13.55 1.44 -18.98
CA ASP A 42 12.40 0.54 -19.08
C ASP A 42 11.64 0.42 -17.74
N ASN A 43 12.40 0.29 -16.63
CA ASN A 43 11.82 0.29 -15.29
C ASN A 43 11.22 1.63 -14.91
N GLY A 44 11.77 2.74 -15.43
CA GLY A 44 11.19 4.08 -15.34
C GLY A 44 9.84 4.16 -16.03
N ILE A 45 9.74 3.68 -17.27
CA ILE A 45 8.47 3.60 -18.02
C ILE A 45 7.44 2.78 -17.27
N ILE A 46 7.81 1.62 -16.75
CA ILE A 46 6.91 0.76 -15.96
C ILE A 46 6.44 1.49 -14.69
N THR A 47 7.35 2.12 -13.96
CA THR A 47 7.07 2.81 -12.70
C THR A 47 6.11 3.99 -12.93
N LEU A 48 6.38 4.81 -13.94
CA LEU A 48 5.55 5.95 -14.29
C LEU A 48 4.18 5.55 -14.83
N SER A 49 4.14 4.52 -15.67
CA SER A 49 2.89 4.00 -16.24
C SER A 49 1.96 3.45 -15.16
N PHE A 50 2.47 2.71 -14.18
CA PHE A 50 1.65 2.26 -13.05
C PHE A 50 1.23 3.42 -12.14
N ALA A 51 2.04 4.47 -12.00
CA ALA A 51 1.64 5.68 -11.31
C ALA A 51 0.50 6.38 -12.07
N PHE A 52 0.59 6.48 -13.39
CA PHE A 52 -0.47 7.04 -14.26
C PHE A 52 -1.77 6.25 -14.14
N ILE A 53 -1.73 4.90 -14.21
CA ILE A 53 -2.92 4.05 -14.03
C ILE A 53 -3.59 4.35 -12.68
N ARG A 54 -2.83 4.39 -11.58
CA ARG A 54 -3.39 4.61 -10.24
C ARG A 54 -3.97 6.01 -10.07
N PHE A 55 -3.26 7.01 -10.60
CA PHE A 55 -3.72 8.40 -10.54
C PHE A 55 -5.02 8.57 -11.33
N THR A 56 -5.05 8.06 -12.57
CA THR A 56 -6.20 8.11 -13.45
C THR A 56 -7.39 7.33 -12.86
N ALA A 57 -7.18 6.12 -12.33
CA ALA A 57 -8.23 5.33 -11.67
C ALA A 57 -8.88 6.05 -10.49
N GLY A 58 -8.12 6.88 -9.75
CA GLY A 58 -8.65 7.74 -8.69
C GLY A 58 -9.71 8.72 -9.20
N PHE A 59 -9.52 9.31 -10.37
CA PHE A 59 -10.50 10.19 -11.01
C PHE A 59 -11.67 9.42 -11.64
N TYR A 60 -11.41 8.28 -12.27
CA TYR A 60 -12.45 7.42 -12.84
C TYR A 60 -13.48 6.98 -11.81
N SER A 61 -13.04 6.71 -10.59
CA SER A 61 -13.92 6.23 -9.54
C SER A 61 -14.98 7.25 -9.12
N LEU A 62 -14.83 8.53 -9.48
CA LEU A 62 -15.75 9.63 -9.09
C LEU A 62 -16.11 9.65 -7.59
N GLY A 63 -15.26 9.07 -6.75
CA GLY A 63 -15.55 8.86 -5.33
C GLY A 63 -16.64 7.79 -5.05
N LEU A 64 -17.13 7.06 -6.06
CA LEU A 64 -18.23 6.10 -5.92
C LEU A 64 -17.85 4.82 -5.14
N ASN A 65 -16.56 4.53 -4.95
CA ASN A 65 -16.13 3.32 -4.25
C ASN A 65 -16.65 3.27 -2.80
N GLN A 66 -16.61 4.38 -2.07
CA GLN A 66 -17.06 4.43 -0.67
C GLN A 66 -18.59 4.32 -0.54
N PRO A 67 -19.40 5.09 -1.31
CA PRO A 67 -20.84 4.92 -1.35
C PRO A 67 -21.26 3.49 -1.69
N LEU A 68 -20.65 2.89 -2.73
CA LEU A 68 -20.99 1.51 -3.14
C LEU A 68 -20.82 0.53 -1.99
N VAL A 69 -19.68 0.52 -1.30
CA VAL A 69 -19.45 -0.38 -0.16
C VAL A 69 -20.51 -0.16 0.93
N ARG A 70 -20.81 1.08 1.28
CA ARG A 70 -21.79 1.41 2.33
C ARG A 70 -23.19 0.96 1.96
N PHE A 71 -23.65 1.30 0.76
CA PHE A 71 -25.04 1.02 0.33
C PHE A 71 -25.23 -0.47 -0.01
N LEU A 72 -24.16 -1.17 -0.42
CA LEU A 72 -24.21 -2.60 -0.66
C LEU A 72 -24.22 -3.42 0.66
N ALA A 73 -23.65 -2.88 1.75
CA ALA A 73 -23.59 -3.58 3.04
C ALA A 73 -24.86 -3.36 3.92
N GLY A 74 -25.64 -2.32 3.67
CA GLY A 74 -26.64 -1.80 4.63
C GLY A 74 -28.07 -2.33 4.47
N ASN A 75 -28.48 -2.91 3.35
CA ASN A 75 -29.89 -3.29 3.13
C ASN A 75 -30.02 -4.70 2.60
N ARG A 76 -30.46 -5.62 3.47
CA ARG A 76 -30.90 -6.97 3.10
C ARG A 76 -32.36 -7.02 2.61
N GLU A 77 -33.14 -5.94 2.78
CA GLU A 77 -34.60 -6.00 2.64
C GLU A 77 -35.16 -5.64 1.26
N ASP A 78 -34.40 -4.96 0.36
CA ASP A 78 -34.88 -4.66 -0.98
C ASP A 78 -33.80 -4.85 -2.05
N ASP A 79 -33.71 -6.07 -2.58
CA ASP A 79 -32.76 -6.47 -3.63
C ASP A 79 -32.93 -5.62 -4.92
N GLU A 80 -34.13 -5.10 -5.18
CA GLU A 80 -34.40 -4.29 -6.36
C GLU A 80 -33.84 -2.86 -6.23
N HIS A 81 -33.99 -2.20 -5.08
CA HIS A 81 -33.38 -0.90 -4.83
C HIS A 81 -31.85 -0.97 -4.87
N LEU A 82 -31.29 -2.04 -4.32
CA LEU A 82 -29.86 -2.30 -4.37
C LEU A 82 -29.36 -2.43 -5.81
N ARG A 83 -30.07 -3.22 -6.63
CA ARG A 83 -29.75 -3.43 -8.06
C ARG A 83 -29.84 -2.12 -8.84
N ARG A 84 -30.83 -1.27 -8.60
CA ARG A 84 -31.01 0.04 -9.26
C ARG A 84 -29.85 0.99 -8.92
N ARG A 85 -29.43 1.06 -7.64
CA ARG A 85 -28.28 1.87 -7.20
C ARG A 85 -26.97 1.35 -7.82
N PHE A 86 -26.76 0.05 -7.76
CA PHE A 86 -25.58 -0.58 -8.37
C PHE A 86 -25.54 -0.34 -9.88
N SER A 87 -26.65 -0.55 -10.59
CA SER A 87 -26.75 -0.33 -12.03
C SER A 87 -26.47 1.13 -12.40
N THR A 88 -27.03 2.09 -11.68
CA THR A 88 -26.79 3.52 -11.90
C THR A 88 -25.32 3.86 -11.72
N ALA A 89 -24.67 3.38 -10.65
CA ALA A 89 -23.24 3.58 -10.41
C ALA A 89 -22.38 2.92 -11.49
N PHE A 90 -22.66 1.66 -11.85
CA PHE A 90 -21.91 0.91 -12.85
C PHE A 90 -22.02 1.55 -14.26
N LEU A 91 -23.23 1.94 -14.67
CA LEU A 91 -23.44 2.63 -15.95
C LEU A 91 -22.77 4.00 -15.99
N SER A 92 -22.72 4.72 -14.88
CA SER A 92 -21.98 5.99 -14.77
C SER A 92 -20.47 5.75 -14.95
N LEU A 93 -19.91 4.73 -14.27
CA LEU A 93 -18.49 4.36 -14.41
C LEU A 93 -18.18 3.85 -15.82
N LEU A 94 -19.08 3.11 -16.45
CA LEU A 94 -18.95 2.67 -17.84
C LEU A 94 -18.90 3.87 -18.77
N LEU A 95 -19.83 4.82 -18.64
CA LEU A 95 -19.87 6.02 -19.50
C LEU A 95 -18.62 6.89 -19.32
N VAL A 96 -18.28 7.24 -18.08
CA VAL A 96 -17.10 8.08 -17.80
C VAL A 96 -15.83 7.33 -18.15
N GLY A 97 -15.73 6.04 -17.78
CA GLY A 97 -14.59 5.21 -18.07
C GLY A 97 -14.34 5.08 -19.57
N THR A 98 -15.34 4.77 -20.38
CA THR A 98 -15.21 4.67 -21.84
C THR A 98 -14.86 6.01 -22.46
N THR A 99 -15.50 7.11 -22.04
CA THR A 99 -15.21 8.46 -22.55
C THR A 99 -13.76 8.85 -22.30
N VAL A 100 -13.30 8.76 -21.05
CA VAL A 100 -11.93 9.18 -20.70
C VAL A 100 -10.89 8.22 -21.31
N SER A 101 -11.15 6.89 -21.33
CA SER A 101 -10.25 5.94 -21.99
C SER A 101 -10.15 6.20 -23.51
N THR A 102 -11.25 6.55 -24.15
CA THR A 102 -11.24 6.94 -25.58
C THR A 102 -10.44 8.24 -25.79
N LEU A 103 -10.59 9.23 -24.92
CA LEU A 103 -9.80 10.46 -24.98
C LEU A 103 -8.30 10.18 -24.82
N ILE A 104 -7.92 9.31 -23.87
CA ILE A 104 -6.52 8.88 -23.69
C ILE A 104 -6.04 8.12 -24.93
N TRP A 105 -6.84 7.22 -25.48
CA TRP A 105 -6.51 6.40 -26.65
C TRP A 105 -6.26 7.26 -27.89
N VAL A 106 -7.15 8.20 -28.19
CA VAL A 106 -7.04 9.10 -29.34
C VAL A 106 -5.83 10.03 -29.20
N ASN A 107 -5.55 10.50 -27.99
CA ASN A 107 -4.42 11.38 -27.73
C ASN A 107 -3.14 10.63 -27.30
N ALA A 108 -3.08 9.30 -27.49
CA ALA A 108 -2.01 8.46 -26.95
C ALA A 108 -0.61 8.94 -27.35
N SER A 109 -0.40 9.39 -28.59
CA SER A 109 0.90 9.89 -29.04
C SER A 109 1.33 11.18 -28.32
N ARG A 110 0.38 12.10 -28.08
CA ARG A 110 0.66 13.35 -27.32
C ARG A 110 0.94 13.05 -25.86
N ILE A 111 0.14 12.16 -25.26
CA ILE A 111 0.31 11.74 -23.86
C ILE A 111 1.64 10.97 -23.71
N ALA A 112 1.99 10.11 -24.67
CA ALA A 112 3.27 9.38 -24.64
C ALA A 112 4.46 10.35 -24.74
N ALA A 113 4.39 11.36 -25.61
CA ALA A 113 5.44 12.37 -25.70
C ALA A 113 5.58 13.18 -24.40
N ALA A 114 4.46 13.54 -23.75
CA ALA A 114 4.46 14.31 -22.52
C ALA A 114 4.83 13.48 -21.29
N LEU A 115 4.45 12.18 -21.23
CA LEU A 115 4.61 11.32 -20.08
C LEU A 115 5.88 10.46 -20.14
N LEU A 116 6.27 10.01 -21.35
CA LEU A 116 7.36 9.05 -21.57
C LEU A 116 8.48 9.64 -22.42
N GLY A 117 8.45 10.95 -22.65
CA GLY A 117 9.47 11.67 -23.42
C GLY A 117 9.50 11.37 -24.92
N THR A 118 8.68 10.43 -25.42
CA THR A 118 8.65 10.04 -26.85
C THR A 118 7.27 9.58 -27.29
N SER A 119 6.86 9.99 -28.49
CA SER A 119 5.63 9.52 -29.12
C SER A 119 5.68 8.04 -29.55
N GLY A 120 6.88 7.44 -29.65
CA GLY A 120 7.08 6.04 -30.03
C GLY A 120 6.46 5.02 -29.05
N ASN A 121 6.10 5.46 -27.83
CA ASN A 121 5.47 4.66 -26.80
C ASN A 121 3.94 4.83 -26.74
N ALA A 122 3.30 5.31 -27.81
CA ALA A 122 1.85 5.51 -27.88
C ALA A 122 1.05 4.21 -27.68
N ASP A 123 1.60 3.08 -28.10
CA ASP A 123 1.02 1.75 -27.89
C ASP A 123 0.94 1.39 -26.39
N ILE A 124 1.94 1.77 -25.60
CA ILE A 124 1.93 1.62 -24.14
C ILE A 124 0.76 2.45 -23.56
N VAL A 125 0.64 3.73 -23.93
CA VAL A 125 -0.44 4.60 -23.44
C VAL A 125 -1.83 4.07 -23.81
N ARG A 126 -1.98 3.49 -25.00
CA ARG A 126 -3.23 2.81 -25.39
C ARG A 126 -3.51 1.60 -24.49
N ALA A 127 -2.49 0.80 -24.18
CA ALA A 127 -2.64 -0.30 -23.22
C ALA A 127 -3.03 0.21 -21.81
N LEU A 128 -2.44 1.34 -21.35
CA LEU A 128 -2.82 1.95 -20.06
C LEU A 128 -4.31 2.37 -20.05
N ALA A 129 -4.80 2.97 -21.14
CA ALA A 129 -6.21 3.35 -21.28
C ALA A 129 -7.15 2.14 -21.12
N LEU A 130 -6.80 1.02 -21.76
CA LEU A 130 -7.55 -0.23 -21.64
C LEU A 130 -7.49 -0.80 -20.23
N ILE A 131 -6.31 -0.86 -19.61
CA ILE A 131 -6.14 -1.39 -18.25
C ILE A 131 -7.00 -0.60 -17.27
N VAL A 132 -6.95 0.75 -17.32
CA VAL A 132 -7.73 1.60 -16.42
C VAL A 132 -9.22 1.38 -16.61
N LEU A 133 -9.69 1.24 -17.87
CA LEU A 133 -11.11 0.95 -18.14
C LEU A 133 -11.52 -0.40 -17.57
N LEU A 134 -10.77 -1.46 -17.87
CA LEU A 134 -11.08 -2.83 -17.44
C LEU A 134 -11.08 -2.95 -15.91
N ASP A 135 -10.08 -2.34 -15.25
CA ASP A 135 -9.98 -2.36 -13.78
C ASP A 135 -11.10 -1.54 -13.15
N THR A 136 -11.43 -0.36 -13.69
CA THR A 136 -12.54 0.48 -13.20
C THR A 136 -13.88 -0.24 -13.28
N LEU A 137 -14.12 -1.01 -14.33
CA LEU A 137 -15.35 -1.80 -14.47
C LEU A 137 -15.36 -3.06 -13.58
N SER A 138 -14.20 -3.62 -13.29
CA SER A 138 -14.08 -4.81 -12.45
C SER A 138 -14.26 -4.52 -10.96
N GLU A 139 -13.75 -3.37 -10.46
CA GLU A 139 -13.77 -3.01 -9.02
C GLU A 139 -15.16 -2.97 -8.37
N PRO A 140 -16.23 -2.39 -8.99
CA PRO A 140 -17.59 -2.47 -8.46
C PRO A 140 -18.10 -3.90 -8.33
N LEU A 141 -17.76 -4.79 -9.28
CA LEU A 141 -18.16 -6.20 -9.25
C LEU A 141 -17.46 -6.95 -8.10
N PHE A 142 -16.18 -6.68 -7.87
CA PHE A 142 -15.46 -7.17 -6.70
C PHE A 142 -16.05 -6.64 -5.40
N SER A 143 -16.48 -5.38 -5.36
CA SER A 143 -17.14 -4.78 -4.20
C SER A 143 -18.49 -5.44 -3.92
N LEU A 144 -19.24 -5.78 -4.96
CA LEU A 144 -20.49 -6.54 -4.85
C LEU A 144 -20.26 -7.97 -4.32
N CYS A 145 -19.18 -8.65 -4.78
CA CYS A 145 -18.80 -9.95 -4.23
C CYS A 145 -18.49 -9.86 -2.73
N ARG A 146 -17.79 -8.79 -2.30
CA ARG A 146 -17.54 -8.54 -0.86
C ARG A 146 -18.84 -8.34 -0.08
N ALA A 147 -19.73 -7.51 -0.58
CA ALA A 147 -21.03 -7.23 0.05
C ALA A 147 -21.91 -8.49 0.16
N ARG A 148 -21.89 -9.35 -0.87
CA ARG A 148 -22.63 -10.62 -0.89
C ARG A 148 -21.90 -11.78 -0.21
N GLN A 149 -20.77 -11.51 0.47
CA GLN A 149 -19.94 -12.54 1.15
C GLN A 149 -19.46 -13.67 0.24
N GLN A 150 -19.33 -13.43 -1.07
CA GLN A 150 -18.81 -14.38 -2.06
C GLN A 150 -17.26 -14.37 -2.04
N SER A 151 -16.67 -14.63 -0.88
CA SER A 151 -15.22 -14.50 -0.64
C SER A 151 -14.39 -15.45 -1.50
N VAL A 152 -14.86 -16.68 -1.71
CA VAL A 152 -14.16 -17.68 -2.53
C VAL A 152 -14.08 -17.21 -4.00
N ARG A 153 -15.18 -16.74 -4.57
CA ARG A 153 -15.21 -16.21 -5.93
C ARG A 153 -14.29 -15.02 -6.10
N PHE A 154 -14.33 -14.07 -5.15
CA PHE A 154 -13.43 -12.93 -5.10
C PHE A 154 -11.97 -13.39 -5.10
N ALA A 155 -11.60 -14.26 -4.14
CA ALA A 155 -10.21 -14.69 -3.95
C ALA A 155 -9.69 -15.50 -5.14
N LEU A 156 -10.49 -16.45 -5.68
CA LEU A 156 -10.10 -17.24 -6.84
C LEU A 156 -9.91 -16.37 -8.09
N THR A 157 -10.82 -15.43 -8.36
CA THR A 157 -10.66 -14.54 -9.52
C THR A 157 -9.41 -13.67 -9.40
N ARG A 158 -9.15 -13.09 -8.22
CA ARG A 158 -7.92 -12.30 -7.98
C ARG A 158 -6.66 -13.17 -8.09
N LEU A 159 -6.67 -14.37 -7.53
CA LEU A 159 -5.56 -15.31 -7.64
C LEU A 159 -5.28 -15.66 -9.11
N CYS A 160 -6.29 -16.07 -9.86
CA CYS A 160 -6.15 -16.39 -11.28
C CYS A 160 -5.67 -15.16 -12.08
N GLN A 161 -6.24 -13.97 -11.85
CA GLN A 161 -5.81 -12.73 -12.49
C GLN A 161 -4.32 -12.50 -12.29
N HIS A 162 -3.83 -12.56 -11.04
CA HIS A 162 -2.41 -12.32 -10.75
C HIS A 162 -1.50 -13.43 -11.23
N THR A 163 -1.95 -14.69 -11.20
CA THR A 163 -1.20 -15.82 -11.76
C THR A 163 -1.06 -15.67 -13.29
N ILE A 164 -2.13 -15.34 -14.00
CA ILE A 164 -2.10 -15.07 -15.44
C ILE A 164 -1.16 -13.89 -15.72
N GLN A 165 -1.25 -12.82 -14.95
CA GLN A 165 -0.38 -11.65 -15.10
C GLN A 165 1.09 -12.05 -14.98
N VAL A 166 1.47 -12.74 -13.90
CA VAL A 166 2.87 -13.16 -13.67
C VAL A 166 3.33 -14.12 -14.75
N ALA A 167 2.54 -15.14 -15.07
CA ALA A 167 2.90 -16.14 -16.06
C ALA A 167 3.10 -15.51 -17.46
N LEU A 168 2.20 -14.60 -17.87
CA LEU A 168 2.33 -13.90 -19.15
C LEU A 168 3.52 -12.93 -19.16
N ILE A 169 3.78 -12.18 -18.07
CA ILE A 169 4.96 -11.30 -17.98
C ILE A 169 6.22 -12.12 -18.12
N VAL A 170 6.34 -13.22 -17.38
CA VAL A 170 7.51 -14.12 -17.44
C VAL A 170 7.67 -14.67 -18.86
N TYR A 171 6.60 -15.17 -19.47
CA TYR A 171 6.62 -15.70 -20.83
C TYR A 171 7.04 -14.65 -21.87
N LEU A 172 6.40 -13.48 -21.83
CA LEU A 172 6.64 -12.42 -22.83
C LEU A 172 8.04 -11.80 -22.70
N ILE A 173 8.58 -11.66 -21.48
CA ILE A 173 9.90 -11.11 -21.26
C ILE A 173 11.00 -12.15 -21.56
N LEU A 174 10.86 -13.40 -21.06
CA LEU A 174 11.95 -14.41 -21.20
C LEU A 174 11.98 -15.10 -22.55
N PHE A 175 10.82 -15.35 -23.17
CA PHE A 175 10.76 -16.16 -24.40
C PHE A 175 10.42 -15.36 -25.65
N ARG A 176 9.88 -14.14 -25.50
CA ARG A 176 9.48 -13.30 -26.64
C ARG A 176 10.23 -11.98 -26.72
N ASP A 177 11.12 -11.69 -25.78
CA ASP A 177 11.88 -10.44 -25.66
C ASP A 177 11.01 -9.17 -25.84
N ALA A 178 9.74 -9.26 -25.38
CA ALA A 178 8.77 -8.19 -25.59
C ALA A 178 9.01 -6.94 -24.72
N GLY A 179 9.99 -6.99 -23.81
CA GLY A 179 10.39 -5.85 -22.97
C GLY A 179 9.21 -5.24 -22.19
N VAL A 180 9.17 -3.92 -22.12
CA VAL A 180 8.12 -3.16 -21.43
C VAL A 180 6.73 -3.42 -22.03
N ARG A 181 6.63 -3.59 -23.35
CA ARG A 181 5.36 -3.88 -24.03
C ARG A 181 4.74 -5.19 -23.54
N GLY A 182 5.57 -6.21 -23.26
CA GLY A 182 5.14 -7.48 -22.69
C GLY A 182 4.47 -7.30 -21.33
N VAL A 183 4.98 -6.40 -20.49
CA VAL A 183 4.39 -6.11 -19.16
C VAL A 183 2.96 -5.58 -19.31
N PHE A 184 2.73 -4.61 -20.20
CA PHE A 184 1.40 -4.01 -20.36
C PHE A 184 0.44 -4.90 -21.13
N THR A 185 0.91 -5.70 -22.09
CA THR A 185 0.10 -6.73 -22.77
C THR A 185 -0.40 -7.77 -21.77
N ALA A 186 0.45 -8.25 -20.88
CA ALA A 186 0.06 -9.18 -19.82
C ALA A 186 -0.95 -8.56 -18.84
N ASN A 187 -0.79 -7.25 -18.52
CA ASN A 187 -1.76 -6.54 -17.69
C ASN A 187 -3.13 -6.42 -18.38
N VAL A 188 -3.18 -6.03 -19.67
CA VAL A 188 -4.44 -5.99 -20.43
C VAL A 188 -5.11 -7.36 -20.41
N ALA A 189 -4.37 -8.44 -20.68
CA ALA A 189 -4.92 -9.79 -20.71
C ALA A 189 -5.46 -10.22 -19.34
N SER A 190 -4.73 -9.93 -18.24
CA SER A 190 -5.15 -10.31 -16.90
C SER A 190 -6.35 -9.48 -16.40
N SER A 191 -6.41 -8.18 -16.72
CA SER A 191 -7.57 -7.33 -16.40
C SER A 191 -8.81 -7.72 -17.24
N SER A 192 -8.61 -8.10 -18.52
CA SER A 192 -9.68 -8.65 -19.35
C SER A 192 -10.23 -9.95 -18.76
N PHE A 193 -9.35 -10.86 -18.35
CA PHE A 193 -9.77 -12.09 -17.67
C PHE A 193 -10.58 -11.79 -16.41
N ALA A 194 -10.15 -10.85 -15.57
CA ALA A 194 -10.85 -10.49 -14.34
C ALA A 194 -12.27 -9.97 -14.62
N LEU A 195 -12.43 -9.10 -15.61
CA LEU A 195 -13.74 -8.57 -16.01
C LEU A 195 -14.64 -9.68 -16.56
N LEU A 196 -14.12 -10.55 -17.45
CA LEU A 196 -14.86 -11.66 -18.00
C LEU A 196 -15.27 -12.70 -16.93
N ALA A 197 -14.38 -13.03 -16.00
CA ALA A 197 -14.69 -13.91 -14.88
C ALA A 197 -15.78 -13.34 -13.94
N MET A 198 -15.88 -12.00 -13.87
CA MET A 198 -16.93 -11.31 -13.12
C MET A 198 -18.21 -11.07 -13.92
N ALA A 199 -18.25 -11.35 -15.22
CA ALA A 199 -19.43 -11.15 -16.06
C ALA A 199 -20.70 -11.82 -15.51
N PRO A 200 -20.70 -13.06 -14.96
CA PRO A 200 -21.90 -13.65 -14.37
C PRO A 200 -22.45 -12.87 -13.17
N VAL A 201 -21.56 -12.19 -12.41
CA VAL A 201 -21.97 -11.30 -11.29
C VAL A 201 -22.63 -10.05 -11.85
N ALA A 202 -22.07 -9.50 -12.93
CA ALA A 202 -22.61 -8.33 -13.62
C ALA A 202 -24.01 -8.61 -14.18
N VAL A 203 -24.20 -9.71 -14.92
CA VAL A 203 -25.49 -10.10 -15.50
C VAL A 203 -26.56 -10.27 -14.42
N GLY A 204 -26.21 -10.84 -13.27
CA GLY A 204 -27.14 -11.02 -12.15
C GLY A 204 -27.45 -9.73 -11.36
N ALA A 205 -26.65 -8.68 -11.49
CA ALA A 205 -26.75 -7.47 -10.68
C ALA A 205 -27.18 -6.23 -11.49
N ILE A 206 -26.75 -6.13 -12.75
CA ILE A 206 -27.00 -4.96 -13.59
C ILE A 206 -28.38 -5.04 -14.22
N ARG A 207 -29.13 -3.96 -14.12
CA ARG A 207 -30.38 -3.73 -14.87
C ARG A 207 -30.15 -2.52 -15.78
N PRO A 208 -30.77 -2.44 -16.97
CA PRO A 208 -30.62 -1.28 -17.86
C PRO A 208 -31.44 -0.09 -17.35
N VAL A 209 -31.23 0.29 -16.07
CA VAL A 209 -31.93 1.36 -15.41
C VAL A 209 -30.90 2.38 -14.89
N PHE A 210 -31.00 3.59 -15.39
CA PHE A 210 -30.23 4.74 -14.93
C PHE A 210 -31.17 5.76 -14.28
N ARG A 211 -30.86 6.21 -13.07
CA ARG A 211 -31.62 7.24 -12.34
C ARG A 211 -30.69 8.35 -11.88
N ALA A 212 -30.81 9.53 -12.48
CA ALA A 212 -29.99 10.69 -12.14
C ALA A 212 -30.11 11.10 -10.65
N GLY A 213 -31.29 10.93 -10.05
CA GLY A 213 -31.48 11.16 -8.60
C GLY A 213 -30.61 10.27 -7.72
N LEU A 214 -30.51 8.96 -8.06
CA LEU A 214 -29.64 8.03 -7.34
C LEU A 214 -28.16 8.35 -7.54
N LEU A 215 -27.76 8.75 -8.76
CA LEU A 215 -26.39 9.19 -9.03
C LEU A 215 -26.04 10.43 -8.19
N ARG A 216 -26.96 11.42 -8.11
CA ARG A 216 -26.76 12.60 -7.28
C ARG A 216 -26.59 12.25 -5.80
N GLU A 217 -27.38 11.32 -5.28
CA GLU A 217 -27.25 10.81 -3.90
C GLU A 217 -25.88 10.17 -3.66
N LEU A 218 -25.43 9.29 -4.58
CA LEU A 218 -24.14 8.63 -4.50
C LEU A 218 -22.97 9.62 -4.56
N LEU A 219 -23.04 10.59 -5.48
CA LEU A 219 -22.01 11.62 -5.63
C LEU A 219 -22.00 12.58 -4.43
N ALA A 220 -23.15 13.00 -3.92
CA ALA A 220 -23.23 13.86 -2.74
C ALA A 220 -22.56 13.21 -1.52
N PHE A 221 -22.64 11.87 -1.40
CA PHE A 221 -21.92 11.15 -0.34
C PHE A 221 -20.44 10.95 -0.65
N GLY A 222 -20.09 10.66 -1.92
CA GLY A 222 -18.72 10.30 -2.31
C GLY A 222 -17.79 11.49 -2.52
N LEU A 223 -18.26 12.58 -3.13
CA LEU A 223 -17.43 13.75 -3.48
C LEU A 223 -16.67 14.37 -2.30
N PRO A 224 -17.23 14.48 -1.08
CA PRO A 224 -16.49 15.00 0.06
C PRO A 224 -15.23 14.21 0.42
N PHE A 225 -15.13 12.93 0.03
CA PHE A 225 -13.94 12.10 0.27
C PHE A 225 -12.88 12.23 -0.82
N VAL A 226 -13.23 12.77 -2.00
CA VAL A 226 -12.32 12.88 -3.15
C VAL A 226 -11.08 13.72 -2.82
N PRO A 227 -11.16 14.91 -2.19
CA PRO A 227 -9.97 15.68 -1.87
C PRO A 227 -8.95 14.91 -1.02
N SER A 228 -9.41 14.16 -0.02
CA SER A 228 -8.54 13.32 0.81
C SER A 228 -7.94 12.16 0.03
N ALA A 229 -8.72 11.52 -0.84
CA ALA A 229 -8.24 10.43 -1.70
C ALA A 229 -7.18 10.95 -2.68
N VAL A 230 -7.40 12.11 -3.28
CA VAL A 230 -6.40 12.77 -4.17
C VAL A 230 -5.14 13.13 -3.38
N ALA A 231 -5.26 13.67 -2.16
CA ALA A 231 -4.09 13.98 -1.34
C ALA A 231 -3.25 12.73 -1.03
N VAL A 232 -3.88 11.60 -0.73
CA VAL A 232 -3.18 10.30 -0.55
C VAL A 232 -2.48 9.86 -1.84
N LEU A 233 -3.11 10.04 -3.00
CA LEU A 233 -2.49 9.73 -4.29
C LEU A 233 -1.30 10.64 -4.57
N VAL A 234 -1.41 11.93 -4.27
CA VAL A 234 -0.31 12.91 -4.41
C VAL A 234 0.88 12.49 -3.55
N ILE A 235 0.69 12.21 -2.26
CA ILE A 235 1.79 11.72 -1.38
C ILE A 235 2.45 10.46 -1.94
N SER A 236 1.65 9.59 -2.57
CA SER A 236 2.13 8.26 -2.99
C SER A 236 2.73 8.22 -4.38
N LEU A 237 2.46 9.20 -5.24
CA LEU A 237 2.74 9.10 -6.67
C LEU A 237 3.38 10.36 -7.30
N SER A 238 3.26 11.55 -6.66
CA SER A 238 3.77 12.80 -7.24
C SER A 238 5.28 12.78 -7.49
N ASP A 239 6.00 12.09 -6.62
CA ASP A 239 7.44 11.88 -6.72
C ASP A 239 7.85 11.25 -8.07
N ARG A 240 7.07 10.30 -8.59
CA ARG A 240 7.39 9.61 -9.87
C ARG A 240 7.27 10.55 -11.06
N PHE A 241 6.24 11.38 -11.09
CA PHE A 241 6.06 12.37 -12.16
C PHE A 241 7.12 13.46 -12.08
N LEU A 242 7.49 13.89 -10.87
CA LEU A 242 8.50 14.94 -10.68
C LEU A 242 9.92 14.44 -10.97
N ILE A 243 10.26 13.20 -10.58
CA ILE A 243 11.56 12.61 -10.89
C ILE A 243 11.70 12.45 -12.41
N GLU A 244 10.68 11.92 -13.08
CA GLU A 244 10.71 11.78 -14.54
C GLU A 244 10.91 13.15 -15.22
N HIS A 245 10.10 14.13 -14.86
CA HIS A 245 10.15 15.45 -15.49
C HIS A 245 11.47 16.20 -15.26
N LEU A 246 12.08 16.05 -14.08
CA LEU A 246 13.28 16.79 -13.69
C LEU A 246 14.59 16.03 -13.93
N MET A 247 14.56 14.70 -14.00
CA MET A 247 15.75 13.86 -14.04
C MET A 247 15.70 12.76 -15.13
N GLY A 248 14.51 12.50 -15.72
CA GLY A 248 14.32 11.51 -16.77
C GLY A 248 13.99 10.10 -16.26
N LEU A 249 13.72 9.22 -17.22
CA LEU A 249 13.22 7.86 -16.98
C LEU A 249 14.25 6.94 -16.32
N ASP A 250 15.54 7.08 -16.62
CA ASP A 250 16.59 6.26 -16.02
C ASP A 250 16.65 6.43 -14.51
N GLN A 251 16.65 7.68 -14.04
CA GLN A 251 16.68 8.00 -12.61
C GLN A 251 15.38 7.56 -11.92
N LEU A 252 14.25 7.71 -12.60
CA LEU A 252 12.98 7.19 -12.11
C LEU A 252 13.00 5.66 -12.02
N GLY A 253 13.67 4.97 -12.93
CA GLY A 253 13.80 3.51 -12.92
C GLY A 253 14.62 3.03 -11.72
N ILE A 254 15.77 3.67 -11.45
CA ILE A 254 16.60 3.38 -10.28
C ILE A 254 15.79 3.60 -8.99
N TYR A 255 15.14 4.76 -8.86
CA TYR A 255 14.26 5.07 -7.73
C TYR A 255 13.11 4.05 -7.59
N GLY A 256 12.44 3.71 -8.70
CA GLY A 256 11.30 2.80 -8.72
C GLY A 256 11.66 1.37 -8.33
N VAL A 257 12.84 0.89 -8.74
CA VAL A 257 13.38 -0.41 -8.32
C VAL A 257 13.72 -0.38 -6.82
N ALA A 258 14.46 0.62 -6.37
CA ALA A 258 14.80 0.78 -4.95
C ALA A 258 13.54 0.88 -4.07
N TYR A 259 12.54 1.63 -4.49
CA TYR A 259 11.26 1.73 -3.78
C TYR A 259 10.57 0.37 -3.58
N LYS A 260 10.68 -0.54 -4.56
CA LYS A 260 10.05 -1.87 -4.46
C LYS A 260 10.65 -2.73 -3.35
N PHE A 261 11.91 -2.54 -2.98
CA PHE A 261 12.52 -3.23 -1.83
C PHE A 261 11.93 -2.79 -0.48
N SER A 262 11.30 -1.62 -0.40
CA SER A 262 10.60 -1.16 0.80
C SER A 262 9.13 -1.62 0.88
N ILE A 263 8.57 -2.22 -0.19
CA ILE A 263 7.18 -2.70 -0.21
C ILE A 263 6.88 -3.70 0.90
N PRO A 264 7.75 -4.66 1.28
CA PRO A 264 7.50 -5.56 2.40
C PRO A 264 7.16 -4.82 3.70
N ALA A 265 7.85 -3.70 4.01
CA ALA A 265 7.53 -2.87 5.16
C ALA A 265 6.11 -2.27 5.05
N LEU A 266 5.75 -1.75 3.88
CA LEU A 266 4.40 -1.23 3.64
C LEU A 266 3.33 -2.31 3.76
N LEU A 267 3.61 -3.55 3.34
CA LEU A 267 2.68 -4.68 3.48
C LEU A 267 2.41 -5.00 4.96
N VAL A 268 3.46 -5.00 5.79
CA VAL A 268 3.32 -5.18 7.25
C VAL A 268 2.43 -4.09 7.84
N VAL A 269 2.67 -2.82 7.51
CA VAL A 269 1.85 -1.69 7.98
C VAL A 269 0.39 -1.84 7.55
N ARG A 270 0.13 -2.28 6.34
CA ARG A 270 -1.25 -2.46 5.83
C ARG A 270 -1.97 -3.64 6.46
N ALA A 271 -1.28 -4.77 6.65
CA ALA A 271 -1.83 -5.92 7.36
C ALA A 271 -2.18 -5.52 8.81
N PHE A 272 -1.26 -4.81 9.47
CA PHE A 272 -1.50 -4.26 10.80
C PHE A 272 -2.73 -3.33 10.83
N ARG A 273 -2.84 -2.38 9.88
CA ARG A 273 -3.97 -1.44 9.78
C ARG A 273 -5.33 -2.15 9.70
N SER A 274 -5.40 -3.26 8.95
CA SER A 274 -6.67 -4.00 8.78
C SER A 274 -7.18 -4.64 10.07
N ALA A 275 -6.27 -5.01 10.98
CA ALA A 275 -6.58 -5.62 12.27
C ALA A 275 -6.70 -4.57 13.40
N TRP A 276 -5.95 -3.48 13.30
CA TRP A 276 -5.77 -2.49 14.37
C TRP A 276 -7.07 -1.76 14.74
N ALA A 277 -7.74 -1.14 13.76
CA ALA A 277 -8.92 -0.33 14.05
C ALA A 277 -10.07 -1.14 14.66
N PRO A 278 -10.47 -2.33 14.13
CA PRO A 278 -11.45 -3.17 14.79
C PRO A 278 -11.00 -3.65 16.16
N GLY A 279 -9.71 -4.00 16.32
CA GLY A 279 -9.16 -4.51 17.56
C GLY A 279 -9.24 -3.52 18.71
N VAL A 280 -8.79 -2.27 18.48
CA VAL A 280 -8.83 -1.23 19.54
C VAL A 280 -10.26 -0.81 19.87
N LEU A 281 -11.12 -0.68 18.86
CA LEU A 281 -12.51 -0.27 19.06
C LEU A 281 -13.36 -1.36 19.75
N SER A 282 -12.89 -2.60 19.80
CA SER A 282 -13.55 -3.68 20.56
C SER A 282 -13.24 -3.68 22.06
N VAL A 283 -12.22 -2.92 22.50
CA VAL A 283 -11.89 -2.76 23.92
C VAL A 283 -12.85 -1.74 24.53
N HIS A 284 -13.72 -2.22 25.44
CA HIS A 284 -14.78 -1.40 26.01
C HIS A 284 -14.28 -0.41 27.08
N ASP A 285 -13.23 -0.77 27.83
CA ASP A 285 -12.64 0.13 28.82
C ASP A 285 -11.70 1.14 28.13
N PRO A 286 -11.98 2.44 28.23
CA PRO A 286 -11.14 3.49 27.64
C PRO A 286 -9.73 3.54 28.21
N ILE A 287 -9.52 3.13 29.46
CA ILE A 287 -8.21 3.11 30.10
C ILE A 287 -7.37 1.99 29.51
N GLU A 288 -7.96 0.80 29.41
CA GLU A 288 -7.34 -0.37 28.81
C GLU A 288 -7.03 -0.12 27.32
N ALA A 289 -7.97 0.46 26.55
CA ALA A 289 -7.76 0.81 25.14
C ALA A 289 -6.56 1.73 24.94
N ARG A 290 -6.36 2.74 25.80
CA ARG A 290 -5.21 3.64 25.77
C ARG A 290 -3.91 2.92 26.13
N ALA A 291 -3.93 2.02 27.12
CA ALA A 291 -2.76 1.22 27.49
C ALA A 291 -2.36 0.27 26.34
N VAL A 292 -3.32 -0.36 25.67
CA VAL A 292 -3.09 -1.17 24.46
C VAL A 292 -2.46 -0.31 23.36
N CYS A 293 -2.97 0.90 23.11
CA CYS A 293 -2.39 1.82 22.12
C CYS A 293 -0.92 2.15 22.44
N ALA A 294 -0.57 2.39 23.71
CA ALA A 294 0.78 2.70 24.14
C ALA A 294 1.73 1.51 23.87
N ARG A 295 1.38 0.31 24.33
CA ARG A 295 2.19 -0.91 24.16
C ARG A 295 2.36 -1.26 22.67
N VAL A 296 1.28 -1.26 21.91
CA VAL A 296 1.33 -1.57 20.48
C VAL A 296 2.21 -0.58 19.74
N THR A 297 2.18 0.71 20.09
CA THR A 297 3.09 1.72 19.50
C THR A 297 4.55 1.35 19.78
N THR A 298 4.88 0.97 21.01
CA THR A 298 6.24 0.60 21.41
C THR A 298 6.74 -0.63 20.63
N TYR A 299 5.94 -1.70 20.56
CA TYR A 299 6.32 -2.91 19.83
C TYR A 299 6.36 -2.71 18.34
N PHE A 300 5.45 -1.92 17.79
CA PHE A 300 5.47 -1.57 16.37
C PHE A 300 6.76 -0.83 16.00
N ILE A 301 7.16 0.17 16.79
CA ILE A 301 8.41 0.91 16.56
C ILE A 301 9.61 -0.03 16.66
N ALA A 302 9.64 -0.92 17.66
CA ALA A 302 10.74 -1.87 17.82
C ALA A 302 10.86 -2.84 16.62
N ALA A 303 9.75 -3.43 16.17
CA ALA A 303 9.74 -4.32 15.02
C ALA A 303 10.07 -3.60 13.69
N ALA A 304 9.53 -2.40 13.50
CA ALA A 304 9.81 -1.57 12.34
C ALA A 304 11.28 -1.11 12.30
N SER A 305 11.87 -0.81 13.46
CA SER A 305 13.30 -0.47 13.58
C SER A 305 14.20 -1.65 13.22
N LEU A 306 13.85 -2.88 13.62
CA LEU A 306 14.61 -4.08 13.20
C LEU A 306 14.58 -4.26 11.67
N LEU A 307 13.41 -4.08 11.06
CA LEU A 307 13.28 -4.12 9.59
C LEU A 307 14.08 -2.99 8.92
N LEU A 308 14.02 -1.78 9.48
CA LEU A 308 14.80 -0.64 9.00
C LEU A 308 16.30 -0.92 9.05
N LEU A 309 16.79 -1.47 10.16
CA LEU A 309 18.20 -1.87 10.30
C LEU A 309 18.61 -2.95 9.29
N PHE A 310 17.74 -3.95 9.07
CA PHE A 310 17.99 -4.97 8.08
C PHE A 310 18.16 -4.38 6.68
N VAL A 311 17.19 -3.56 6.22
CA VAL A 311 17.29 -2.96 4.88
C VAL A 311 18.41 -1.91 4.79
N THR A 312 18.79 -1.25 5.89
CA THR A 312 19.94 -0.34 5.93
C THR A 312 21.25 -1.09 5.74
N GLY A 313 21.44 -2.19 6.46
CA GLY A 313 22.67 -2.98 6.39
C GLY A 313 22.84 -3.74 5.08
N PHE A 314 21.73 -4.23 4.52
CA PHE A 314 21.75 -5.14 3.37
C PHE A 314 21.20 -4.54 2.07
N SER A 315 20.98 -3.23 1.98
CA SER A 315 20.40 -2.58 0.79
C SER A 315 21.18 -2.85 -0.50
N ARG A 316 22.50 -2.84 -0.45
CA ARG A 316 23.37 -3.12 -1.60
C ARG A 316 23.34 -4.59 -1.99
N GLU A 317 23.46 -5.49 -1.03
CA GLU A 317 23.39 -6.93 -1.24
C GLU A 317 22.04 -7.37 -1.80
N LEU A 318 20.96 -6.75 -1.33
CA LEU A 318 19.63 -7.01 -1.86
C LEU A 318 19.53 -6.64 -3.34
N ILE A 319 20.12 -5.49 -3.76
CA ILE A 319 20.17 -5.10 -5.17
C ILE A 319 21.04 -6.07 -5.97
N LEU A 320 22.22 -6.45 -5.45
CA LEU A 320 23.13 -7.39 -6.11
C LEU A 320 22.51 -8.77 -6.28
N LEU A 321 21.89 -9.29 -5.23
CA LEU A 321 21.22 -10.60 -5.24
C LEU A 321 20.11 -10.66 -6.29
N VAL A 322 19.32 -9.58 -6.36
CA VAL A 322 18.16 -9.50 -7.25
C VAL A 322 18.57 -9.16 -8.68
N GLY A 323 19.52 -8.24 -8.86
CA GLY A 323 19.91 -7.67 -10.15
C GLY A 323 20.84 -8.54 -10.98
N GLY A 324 21.65 -9.40 -10.34
CA GLY A 324 22.66 -10.20 -11.05
C GLY A 324 23.62 -9.31 -11.83
N GLU A 325 23.85 -9.61 -13.11
CA GLU A 325 24.79 -8.86 -13.97
C GLU A 325 24.43 -7.38 -14.16
N ARG A 326 23.15 -7.03 -14.09
CA ARG A 326 22.66 -5.64 -14.21
C ARG A 326 22.51 -4.91 -12.88
N ALA A 327 22.89 -5.55 -11.77
CA ALA A 327 22.82 -4.91 -10.46
C ALA A 327 23.57 -3.57 -10.38
N PRO A 328 24.76 -3.39 -11.03
CA PRO A 328 25.45 -2.11 -11.03
C PRO A 328 24.60 -0.94 -11.54
N ASP A 329 23.74 -1.17 -12.54
CA ASP A 329 22.87 -0.15 -13.13
C ASP A 329 21.86 0.46 -12.11
N TYR A 330 21.60 -0.25 -10.99
CA TYR A 330 20.62 0.12 -9.98
C TYR A 330 21.24 0.37 -8.60
N LEU A 331 22.55 0.19 -8.46
CA LEU A 331 23.21 0.18 -7.15
C LEU A 331 23.10 1.52 -6.43
N ASP A 332 23.11 2.63 -7.17
CA ASP A 332 22.95 3.98 -6.60
C ASP A 332 21.61 4.18 -5.87
N GLY A 333 20.60 3.36 -6.21
CA GLY A 333 19.31 3.35 -5.54
C GLY A 333 19.33 2.81 -4.10
N HIS A 334 20.43 2.18 -3.65
CA HIS A 334 20.49 1.55 -2.32
C HIS A 334 20.14 2.50 -1.17
N VAL A 335 20.51 3.78 -1.28
CA VAL A 335 20.25 4.81 -0.27
C VAL A 335 18.74 5.10 -0.10
N VAL A 336 17.96 4.91 -1.15
CA VAL A 336 16.51 5.15 -1.15
C VAL A 336 15.78 4.15 -0.25
N ILE A 337 16.24 2.89 -0.20
CA ILE A 337 15.56 1.77 0.47
C ILE A 337 15.30 2.06 1.95
N PRO A 338 16.30 2.41 2.77
CA PRO A 338 16.10 2.70 4.19
C PRO A 338 15.25 3.97 4.41
N ILE A 339 15.43 5.01 3.58
CA ILE A 339 14.70 6.27 3.74
C ILE A 339 13.19 6.04 3.49
N VAL A 340 12.83 5.33 2.41
CA VAL A 340 11.44 4.99 2.13
C VAL A 340 10.86 4.06 3.19
N THR A 341 11.65 3.11 3.71
CA THR A 341 11.24 2.22 4.82
C THR A 341 10.93 3.02 6.09
N LEU A 342 11.74 4.03 6.40
CA LEU A 342 11.47 4.97 7.50
C LEU A 342 10.15 5.73 7.26
N GLY A 343 9.91 6.19 6.01
CA GLY A 343 8.65 6.82 5.63
C GLY A 343 7.44 5.90 5.87
N HIS A 344 7.56 4.61 5.52
CA HIS A 344 6.50 3.63 5.81
C HIS A 344 6.32 3.35 7.30
N THR A 345 7.40 3.37 8.09
CA THR A 345 7.34 3.25 9.56
C THR A 345 6.56 4.42 10.17
N LEU A 346 6.86 5.65 9.76
CA LEU A 346 6.11 6.83 10.19
C LEU A 346 4.62 6.77 9.79
N TYR A 347 4.34 6.29 8.57
CA TYR A 347 2.96 6.03 8.16
C TYR A 347 2.27 5.00 9.06
N GLY A 348 2.97 3.96 9.50
CA GLY A 348 2.45 2.99 10.46
C GLY A 348 2.13 3.61 11.82
N ILE A 349 3.00 4.48 12.33
CA ILE A 349 2.75 5.24 13.57
C ILE A 349 1.52 6.15 13.39
N TYR A 350 1.41 6.85 12.27
CA TYR A 350 0.21 7.64 11.95
C TYR A 350 -1.07 6.79 12.02
N VAL A 351 -1.04 5.58 11.44
CA VAL A 351 -2.19 4.64 11.48
C VAL A 351 -2.56 4.28 12.93
N ILE A 352 -1.58 4.04 13.80
CA ILE A 352 -1.84 3.74 15.21
C ILE A 352 -2.54 4.92 15.89
N LEU A 353 -2.04 6.13 15.69
CA LEU A 353 -2.58 7.34 16.30
C LEU A 353 -4.02 7.64 15.85
N THR A 354 -4.45 7.19 14.66
CA THR A 354 -5.83 7.40 14.19
C THR A 354 -6.88 6.70 15.08
N ALA A 355 -6.50 5.71 15.87
CA ALA A 355 -7.42 5.00 16.77
C ALA A 355 -8.11 5.95 17.75
N GLY A 356 -7.37 6.87 18.37
CA GLY A 356 -7.95 7.88 19.27
C GLY A 356 -8.92 8.83 18.58
N VAL A 357 -8.68 9.14 17.31
CA VAL A 357 -9.58 9.99 16.50
C VAL A 357 -10.89 9.27 16.20
N TYR A 358 -10.82 7.97 15.89
CA TYR A 358 -12.03 7.16 15.64
C TYR A 358 -12.80 6.89 16.93
N ALA A 359 -12.11 6.61 18.04
CA ALA A 359 -12.74 6.38 19.33
C ALA A 359 -13.59 7.60 19.80
N GLU A 360 -13.09 8.80 19.54
CA GLU A 360 -13.76 10.07 19.93
C GLU A 360 -14.65 10.66 18.82
N GLY A 361 -14.88 9.93 17.72
CA GLY A 361 -15.75 10.37 16.62
C GLY A 361 -15.25 11.60 15.85
N ARG A 362 -13.97 11.97 15.98
CA ARG A 362 -13.36 13.18 15.40
C ARG A 362 -12.73 12.97 14.03
N ALA A 363 -13.16 11.96 13.26
CA ALA A 363 -12.58 11.60 11.98
C ALA A 363 -12.53 12.74 10.94
N ARG A 364 -13.34 13.80 11.11
CA ARG A 364 -13.35 14.98 10.23
C ARG A 364 -12.03 15.74 10.19
N MET A 365 -11.13 15.58 11.17
CA MET A 365 -9.83 16.25 11.19
C MET A 365 -8.79 15.56 10.29
N LEU A 366 -8.95 14.26 10.01
CA LEU A 366 -7.95 13.48 9.24
C LEU A 366 -7.70 14.02 7.82
N PRO A 367 -8.72 14.45 7.04
CA PRO A 367 -8.50 15.02 5.71
C PRO A 367 -7.52 16.20 5.71
N GLY A 368 -7.67 17.14 6.66
CA GLY A 368 -6.79 18.30 6.75
C GLY A 368 -5.33 17.94 6.99
N ILE A 369 -5.09 16.95 7.85
CA ILE A 369 -3.74 16.44 8.16
C ILE A 369 -3.11 15.80 6.92
N VAL A 370 -3.88 14.98 6.18
CA VAL A 370 -3.38 14.32 4.96
C VAL A 370 -3.10 15.33 3.85
N ILE A 371 -3.96 16.34 3.67
CA ILE A 371 -3.77 17.41 2.68
C ILE A 371 -2.49 18.20 3.01
N ALA A 372 -2.27 18.57 4.27
CA ALA A 372 -1.04 19.24 4.68
C ALA A 372 0.21 18.39 4.42
N GLY A 373 0.14 17.08 4.70
CA GLY A 373 1.19 16.13 4.33
C GLY A 373 1.47 16.12 2.83
N ALA A 374 0.41 16.14 1.99
CA ALA A 374 0.55 16.19 0.53
C ALA A 374 1.23 17.50 0.05
N ILE A 375 0.85 18.63 0.61
CA ILE A 375 1.48 19.92 0.29
C ILE A 375 2.97 19.89 0.64
N VAL A 376 3.33 19.46 1.84
CA VAL A 376 4.74 19.34 2.25
C VAL A 376 5.52 18.40 1.35
N ASN A 377 4.94 17.25 0.99
CA ASN A 377 5.56 16.29 0.08
C ASN A 377 5.89 16.94 -1.28
N VAL A 378 4.91 17.60 -1.91
CA VAL A 378 5.10 18.26 -3.21
C VAL A 378 6.09 19.41 -3.11
N CYS A 379 5.99 20.26 -2.09
CA CYS A 379 6.92 21.37 -1.89
C CYS A 379 8.37 20.88 -1.76
N ILE A 380 8.62 19.86 -0.95
CA ILE A 380 9.96 19.29 -0.79
C ILE A 380 10.45 18.68 -2.10
N ASN A 381 9.59 17.94 -2.81
CA ASN A 381 9.95 17.38 -4.11
C ASN A 381 10.36 18.46 -5.12
N LEU A 382 9.56 19.50 -5.29
CA LEU A 382 9.84 20.59 -6.21
C LEU A 382 11.14 21.37 -5.86
N LEU A 383 11.39 21.58 -4.58
CA LEU A 383 12.54 22.35 -4.12
C LEU A 383 13.83 21.53 -4.07
N MET A 384 13.75 20.26 -3.72
CA MET A 384 14.91 19.43 -3.41
C MET A 384 15.31 18.45 -4.49
N ILE A 385 14.39 17.94 -5.34
CA ILE A 385 14.76 17.05 -6.44
C ILE A 385 15.80 17.71 -7.36
N PRO A 386 15.68 19.00 -7.75
CA PRO A 386 16.70 19.63 -8.58
C PRO A 386 18.08 19.76 -7.91
N ARG A 387 18.17 19.66 -6.58
CA ARG A 387 19.40 19.85 -5.80
C ARG A 387 20.11 18.56 -5.42
N ILE A 388 19.35 17.58 -4.92
CA ILE A 388 19.87 16.30 -4.38
C ILE A 388 19.30 15.06 -5.08
N GLY A 389 18.65 15.28 -6.22
CA GLY A 389 18.14 14.19 -7.04
C GLY A 389 16.95 13.44 -6.43
N TYR A 390 16.71 12.22 -6.91
CA TYR A 390 15.60 11.36 -6.47
C TYR A 390 15.63 10.98 -4.97
N ILE A 391 16.76 11.17 -4.29
CA ILE A 391 16.86 10.96 -2.85
C ILE A 391 15.93 11.93 -2.10
N ALA A 392 15.74 13.14 -2.65
CA ALA A 392 14.78 14.11 -2.12
C ALA A 392 13.36 13.56 -2.06
N ALA A 393 12.96 12.75 -3.05
CA ALA A 393 11.64 12.15 -3.10
C ALA A 393 11.41 11.12 -1.98
N ALA A 394 12.45 10.40 -1.58
CA ALA A 394 12.39 9.54 -0.41
C ALA A 394 12.23 10.36 0.89
N TRP A 395 13.01 11.42 1.06
CA TRP A 395 12.93 12.31 2.21
C TRP A 395 11.62 13.11 2.28
N SER A 396 11.04 13.50 1.14
CA SER A 396 9.73 14.17 1.10
C SER A 396 8.63 13.29 1.72
N SER A 397 8.69 11.98 1.48
CA SER A 397 7.77 11.00 2.08
C SER A 397 7.97 10.88 3.59
N VAL A 398 9.20 10.91 4.07
CA VAL A 398 9.53 10.93 5.52
C VAL A 398 8.99 12.21 6.17
N ALA A 399 9.24 13.36 5.55
CA ALA A 399 8.78 14.65 6.07
C ALA A 399 7.24 14.75 6.10
N ALA A 400 6.56 14.32 5.04
CA ALA A 400 5.10 14.31 4.97
C ALA A 400 4.48 13.43 6.05
N ASN A 401 4.94 12.17 6.16
CA ASN A 401 4.44 11.24 7.16
C ASN A 401 4.83 11.68 8.59
N GLY A 402 6.03 12.24 8.77
CA GLY A 402 6.47 12.83 10.04
C GLY A 402 5.58 13.97 10.48
N LEU A 403 5.26 14.91 9.57
CA LEU A 403 4.30 15.99 9.84
C LEU A 403 2.94 15.42 10.26
N MET A 404 2.44 14.43 9.55
CA MET A 404 1.15 13.80 9.87
C MET A 404 1.16 13.16 11.26
N VAL A 405 2.24 12.49 11.64
CA VAL A 405 2.43 11.92 13.00
C VAL A 405 2.45 13.01 14.05
N VAL A 406 3.30 14.03 13.89
CA VAL A 406 3.45 15.12 14.88
C VAL A 406 2.14 15.88 15.03
N TRP A 407 1.51 16.26 13.93
CA TRP A 407 0.23 16.99 13.96
C TRP A 407 -0.86 16.17 14.65
N LEU A 408 -0.97 14.90 14.29
CA LEU A 408 -1.98 14.03 14.89
C LEU A 408 -1.74 13.81 16.38
N TYR A 409 -0.48 13.56 16.79
CA TYR A 409 -0.08 13.42 18.19
C TYR A 409 -0.42 14.67 19.01
N LEU A 410 -0.05 15.86 18.52
CA LEU A 410 -0.28 17.13 19.24
C LEU A 410 -1.78 17.41 19.46
N ASN A 411 -2.62 17.02 18.49
CA ASN A 411 -4.06 17.20 18.62
C ASN A 411 -4.72 16.12 19.48
N THR A 412 -4.33 14.85 19.31
CA THR A 412 -4.98 13.73 20.03
C THR A 412 -4.68 13.76 21.52
N ARG A 413 -3.52 14.23 21.96
CA ARG A 413 -3.16 14.31 23.39
C ARG A 413 -4.17 15.13 24.22
N ALA A 414 -4.90 16.05 23.59
CA ALA A 414 -5.87 16.90 24.29
C ALA A 414 -7.19 16.18 24.61
N PHE A 415 -7.60 15.21 23.80
CA PHE A 415 -8.90 14.54 23.96
C PHE A 415 -8.78 13.02 24.16
N TYR A 416 -7.66 12.42 23.73
CA TYR A 416 -7.36 11.00 23.91
C TYR A 416 -5.92 10.83 24.40
N PRO A 417 -5.62 11.13 25.67
CA PRO A 417 -4.26 11.05 26.23
C PRO A 417 -3.84 9.59 26.36
N VAL A 418 -2.95 9.15 25.48
CA VAL A 418 -2.33 7.81 25.53
C VAL A 418 -1.06 7.89 26.36
N PRO A 419 -0.85 7.03 27.38
CA PRO A 419 0.37 7.00 28.20
C PRO A 419 1.51 6.31 27.46
N TYR A 420 2.06 6.97 26.43
CA TYR A 420 3.15 6.40 25.65
C TYR A 420 4.37 6.07 26.50
N GLU A 421 4.96 4.93 26.26
CA GLU A 421 6.16 4.44 26.95
C GLU A 421 7.44 5.12 26.44
N VAL A 422 7.54 6.42 26.64
CA VAL A 422 8.62 7.28 26.07
C VAL A 422 10.01 6.74 26.39
N GLY A 423 10.21 6.21 27.59
CA GLY A 423 11.48 5.61 28.01
C GLY A 423 11.83 4.36 27.19
N ARG A 424 10.86 3.50 26.91
CA ARG A 424 11.05 2.28 26.09
C ARG A 424 11.28 2.67 24.61
N ILE A 425 10.50 3.60 24.08
CA ILE A 425 10.67 4.12 22.73
C ILE A 425 12.06 4.77 22.58
N GLY A 426 12.51 5.55 23.56
CA GLY A 426 13.84 6.12 23.60
C GLY A 426 14.95 5.07 23.53
N LYS A 427 14.84 3.97 24.28
CA LYS A 427 15.76 2.82 24.20
C LYS A 427 15.81 2.23 22.77
N VAL A 428 14.66 2.05 22.13
CA VAL A 428 14.57 1.55 20.75
C VAL A 428 15.29 2.50 19.78
N ILE A 429 15.05 3.80 19.87
CA ILE A 429 15.67 4.80 18.99
C ILE A 429 17.19 4.81 19.18
N VAL A 430 17.69 4.84 20.42
CA VAL A 430 19.13 4.82 20.72
C VAL A 430 19.77 3.53 20.22
N ALA A 431 19.16 2.36 20.49
CA ALA A 431 19.66 1.10 19.99
C ALA A 431 19.72 1.07 18.44
N THR A 432 18.69 1.60 17.78
CA THR A 432 18.65 1.73 16.31
C THR A 432 19.79 2.60 15.80
N LEU A 433 20.04 3.76 16.40
CA LEU A 433 21.12 4.65 16.01
C LEU A 433 22.50 4.01 16.20
N VAL A 434 22.74 3.37 17.35
CA VAL A 434 24.00 2.69 17.65
C VAL A 434 24.29 1.57 16.65
N VAL A 435 23.29 0.75 16.36
CA VAL A 435 23.43 -0.36 15.39
C VAL A 435 23.59 0.19 13.96
N THR A 436 22.89 1.25 13.58
CA THR A 436 23.09 1.91 12.27
C THR A 436 24.52 2.42 12.10
N MET A 437 25.08 3.10 13.11
CA MET A 437 26.47 3.56 13.11
C MET A 437 27.49 2.41 13.02
N ALA A 438 27.18 1.28 13.66
CA ALA A 438 28.02 0.07 13.57
C ALA A 438 27.93 -0.58 12.19
N LEU A 439 26.74 -0.65 11.58
CA LEU A 439 26.53 -1.15 10.22
C LEU A 439 27.25 -0.31 9.15
N ASP A 440 27.36 0.99 9.37
CA ASP A 440 28.00 1.91 8.41
C ASP A 440 29.48 1.58 8.18
N ARG A 441 30.19 1.06 9.19
CA ARG A 441 31.58 0.59 9.06
C ARG A 441 31.78 -0.49 8.00
N TRP A 442 30.74 -1.28 7.72
CA TRP A 442 30.74 -2.39 6.76
C TRP A 442 29.96 -2.05 5.49
N SER A 443 29.49 -0.83 5.33
CA SER A 443 28.58 -0.43 4.24
C SER A 443 29.21 -0.63 2.84
N GLY A 444 30.54 -0.53 2.71
CA GLY A 444 31.26 -0.74 1.46
C GLY A 444 31.71 -2.19 1.21
N ASP A 445 31.63 -3.05 2.20
CA ASP A 445 32.08 -4.43 2.10
C ASP A 445 30.96 -5.35 1.58
N LEU A 446 31.11 -5.81 0.35
CA LEU A 446 30.17 -6.70 -0.34
C LEU A 446 30.62 -8.17 -0.35
N THR A 447 31.63 -8.49 0.47
CA THR A 447 32.11 -9.87 0.63
C THR A 447 31.16 -10.68 1.53
N LEU A 448 31.31 -12.01 1.49
CA LEU A 448 30.58 -12.88 2.40
C LEU A 448 30.92 -12.57 3.87
N GLU A 449 32.20 -12.25 4.14
CA GLU A 449 32.65 -11.85 5.49
C GLU A 449 31.96 -10.58 5.96
N GLY A 450 31.87 -9.55 5.08
CA GLY A 450 31.11 -8.33 5.36
C GLY A 450 29.63 -8.58 5.62
N ALA A 451 29.00 -9.47 4.85
CA ALA A 451 27.61 -9.85 5.07
C ALA A 451 27.40 -10.56 6.42
N ILE A 452 28.32 -11.46 6.80
CA ILE A 452 28.29 -12.11 8.12
C ILE A 452 28.49 -11.08 9.23
N ALA A 453 29.45 -10.17 9.09
CA ALA A 453 29.70 -9.10 10.06
C ALA A 453 28.45 -8.22 10.26
N LYS A 454 27.79 -7.81 9.16
CA LYS A 454 26.50 -7.06 9.22
C LYS A 454 25.41 -7.86 9.93
N GLY A 455 25.33 -9.17 9.68
CA GLY A 455 24.40 -10.07 10.37
C GLY A 455 24.63 -10.11 11.89
N ILE A 456 25.91 -10.21 12.31
CA ILE A 456 26.29 -10.18 13.73
C ILE A 456 25.93 -8.82 14.35
N VAL A 457 26.25 -7.72 13.67
CA VAL A 457 25.91 -6.36 14.14
C VAL A 457 24.40 -6.19 14.26
N LEU A 458 23.63 -6.75 13.33
CA LEU A 458 22.16 -6.70 13.40
C LEU A 458 21.62 -7.44 14.63
N LEU A 459 22.25 -8.57 15.03
CA LEU A 459 21.88 -9.30 16.24
C LEU A 459 22.20 -8.50 17.52
N ALA A 460 23.05 -7.48 17.47
CA ALA A 460 23.26 -6.60 18.60
C ALA A 460 22.00 -5.80 18.96
N TYR A 461 21.10 -5.53 18.02
CA TYR A 461 19.86 -4.79 18.30
C TYR A 461 18.96 -5.49 19.33
N PRO A 462 18.50 -6.73 19.13
CA PRO A 462 17.69 -7.42 20.14
C PRO A 462 18.48 -7.68 21.42
N THR A 463 19.81 -7.91 21.37
CA THR A 463 20.62 -8.13 22.59
C THR A 463 20.77 -6.84 23.42
N ILE A 464 20.94 -5.66 22.80
CA ILE A 464 20.93 -4.38 23.49
C ILE A 464 19.57 -4.13 24.15
N LEU A 465 18.47 -4.35 23.42
CA LEU A 465 17.13 -4.18 23.97
C LEU A 465 16.89 -5.15 25.16
N TRP A 466 17.34 -6.38 25.04
CA TRP A 466 17.27 -7.35 26.13
C TRP A 466 18.09 -6.90 27.34
N GLY A 467 19.33 -6.48 27.16
CA GLY A 467 20.19 -5.96 28.22
C GLY A 467 19.61 -4.71 28.91
N TRP A 468 18.89 -3.87 28.21
CA TRP A 468 18.19 -2.69 28.75
C TRP A 468 16.82 -3.03 29.35
N ARG A 469 16.49 -4.32 29.51
CA ARG A 469 15.19 -4.76 30.05
C ARG A 469 14.03 -4.08 29.32
N PHE A 470 14.09 -4.15 27.98
CA PHE A 470 13.01 -3.60 27.14
C PHE A 470 11.69 -4.37 27.36
N LEU A 471 11.74 -5.69 27.51
CA LEU A 471 10.58 -6.52 27.85
C LEU A 471 10.43 -6.59 29.36
N GLU A 472 9.21 -6.38 29.86
CA GLU A 472 8.87 -6.53 31.26
C GLU A 472 8.70 -8.01 31.62
N ALA A 473 8.89 -8.35 32.92
CA ALA A 473 8.87 -9.74 33.36
C ALA A 473 7.53 -10.46 33.08
N GLY A 474 6.39 -9.74 33.14
CA GLY A 474 5.06 -10.26 32.80
C GLY A 474 4.88 -10.58 31.32
N GLU A 475 5.46 -9.77 30.43
CA GLU A 475 5.36 -9.91 28.99
C GLU A 475 6.09 -11.17 28.47
N TRP A 476 7.17 -11.60 29.16
CA TRP A 476 7.84 -12.86 28.87
C TRP A 476 6.94 -14.08 29.10
N GLY A 477 6.08 -14.03 30.11
CA GLY A 477 5.09 -15.07 30.39
C GLY A 477 4.06 -15.19 29.28
N GLU A 478 3.53 -14.06 28.82
CA GLU A 478 2.55 -13.99 27.74
C GLU A 478 3.13 -14.45 26.40
N LEU A 479 4.35 -14.03 26.04
CA LEU A 479 5.02 -14.48 24.81
C LEU A 479 5.28 -16.00 24.81
N ARG A 480 5.66 -16.58 25.95
CA ARG A 480 5.84 -18.03 26.09
C ARG A 480 4.52 -18.79 25.97
N SER A 481 3.42 -18.24 26.47
CA SER A 481 2.10 -18.87 26.36
C SER A 481 1.58 -18.86 24.93
N LEU A 482 1.82 -17.79 24.14
CA LEU A 482 1.49 -17.71 22.73
C LEU A 482 2.28 -18.74 21.88
N GLY A 483 3.54 -19.00 22.22
CA GLY A 483 4.39 -20.01 21.54
C GLY A 483 4.02 -21.47 21.88
N ARG A 484 3.23 -21.72 22.95
CA ARG A 484 2.82 -23.07 23.36
C ARG A 484 1.43 -23.50 22.89
N GLY A 485 0.74 -22.68 22.06
CA GLY A 485 -0.64 -22.91 21.68
C GLY A 485 -1.55 -22.71 22.90
N ALA A 486 -2.46 -21.74 22.86
CA ALA A 486 -3.34 -21.45 23.99
C ALA A 486 -4.00 -22.73 24.51
N PRO A 487 -3.93 -23.07 25.81
CA PRO A 487 -4.79 -24.07 26.35
C PRO A 487 -6.23 -23.56 26.30
N GLU A 488 -7.13 -24.33 25.70
CA GLU A 488 -8.58 -24.23 25.84
C GLU A 488 -8.96 -24.39 27.32
N THR A 489 -8.84 -23.34 28.14
CA THR A 489 -9.35 -23.33 29.52
C THR A 489 -9.95 -21.97 29.82
N LEU A 490 -11.13 -21.71 29.26
CA LEU A 490 -12.11 -20.78 29.83
C LEU A 490 -13.52 -21.38 29.69
N ASP A 491 -13.74 -22.54 30.33
CA ASP A 491 -15.11 -23.03 30.52
C ASP A 491 -15.15 -24.03 31.69
N GLU A 492 -14.81 -23.56 32.90
CA GLU A 492 -15.19 -24.28 34.13
C GLU A 492 -14.97 -23.38 35.37
N LYS A 493 -15.74 -22.29 35.47
CA LYS A 493 -16.09 -21.70 36.78
C LYS A 493 -17.24 -20.71 36.58
N ARG A 494 -18.45 -21.24 36.35
CA ARG A 494 -19.74 -20.69 36.77
C ARG A 494 -20.76 -21.82 36.80
N THR A 495 -20.74 -22.59 37.86
CA THR A 495 -21.92 -23.18 38.50
C THR A 495 -22.29 -22.38 39.72
#